data_0695b06ba0eafa0d7b1563022beb69ec
#
_entry.id   0695b06ba0eafa0d7b1563022beb69ec
#
_cell.length_a   1.000
_cell.length_b   1.000
_cell.length_c   1.000
_cell.angle_alpha   90.00
_cell.angle_beta   90.00
_cell.angle_gamma   90.00
#
_symmetry.space_group_name_H-M   'P 1'
#
loop_
_entity.id
_entity.type
_entity.pdbx_description
1 polymer ?
#
loop_
_entity_poly.entity_id
_entity_poly.type
_entity_poly.pdbx_seq_one_letter_code
_entity_poly.pdbx_strand_id
1 'polypeptide(L)'
;MARIGVLALARPTFDVPFAEENAAKAFAALDRSGHAIIGGRALLFDAAAAEEALGALRGEALDLLLILQVTFTDATMTVQIAMEADAPLAIWAFPEPRTGGRLRLNAFCGLNLAAHALGRASHALRWLYAAPDAPTLSAEFDKLIASGGGHARLPSAPEPTEADAQVAERALSALRGARIGLLGEHPPGFDTCRYEPAALRRLAGTEVDRIPLAILLARARAIPAEEIAETRASVSAEVADLDMVDQAQLDRSLSVYRALDGLARGENFKALAVRCWPEMFTEYGCAACGPMGFMNGDGIPSACEADVYGALSALALQELAGEPAFLADVVDMDGVSDTGVVWHCGLAPLSMADPATPPTATVHSNRRMPLLQEFALKPGRVTVARFSQARGEPKLVVAGATMVSAPKSFSGTSGVIRFDRRADEVAAAMMDLGLEHHVALVYRDVRGPLRAMGAAMGIPVVELA
;
A
#
# COMPACT_ATOMS: atom_id res chain seq x y z
N MET A 1 23.20 -29.45 -3.44
CA MET A 1 21.90 -29.67 -2.74
C MET A 1 21.91 -28.83 -1.50
N ALA A 2 21.11 -27.77 -1.45
CA ALA A 2 21.02 -26.88 -0.30
C ALA A 2 20.03 -27.41 0.75
N ARG A 3 20.21 -27.02 2.01
CA ARG A 3 19.29 -27.27 3.13
C ARG A 3 18.47 -26.01 3.35
N ILE A 4 17.18 -26.06 3.11
CA ILE A 4 16.30 -24.89 3.11
C ILE A 4 15.25 -25.06 4.21
N GLY A 5 15.32 -24.18 5.24
CA GLY A 5 14.27 -24.06 6.24
C GLY A 5 13.09 -23.30 5.64
N VAL A 6 11.85 -23.73 5.88
CA VAL A 6 10.66 -23.09 5.29
C VAL A 6 9.64 -22.73 6.36
N LEU A 7 9.14 -21.48 6.32
CA LEU A 7 8.07 -20.94 7.17
C LEU A 7 7.01 -20.31 6.28
N ALA A 8 5.74 -20.74 6.40
CA ALA A 8 4.64 -20.25 5.56
C ALA A 8 3.77 -19.25 6.33
N LEU A 9 3.95 -17.95 6.07
CA LEU A 9 3.22 -16.88 6.77
C LEU A 9 1.91 -16.54 6.06
N ALA A 10 0.84 -16.40 6.85
CA ALA A 10 -0.46 -16.00 6.35
C ALA A 10 -1.24 -15.21 7.42
N ARG A 11 -2.38 -14.62 7.03
CA ARG A 11 -3.28 -13.89 7.91
C ARG A 11 -4.70 -14.44 7.77
N PRO A 12 -5.41 -14.78 8.87
CA PRO A 12 -6.71 -15.46 8.80
C PRO A 12 -7.84 -14.56 8.28
N THR A 13 -7.61 -13.25 8.12
CA THR A 13 -8.58 -12.32 7.51
C THR A 13 -8.62 -12.40 5.99
N PHE A 14 -7.64 -13.04 5.35
CA PHE A 14 -7.60 -13.29 3.91
C PHE A 14 -8.31 -14.61 3.55
N ASP A 15 -8.17 -15.07 2.33
CA ASP A 15 -8.82 -16.29 1.84
C ASP A 15 -7.97 -17.51 2.22
N VAL A 16 -8.20 -18.05 3.42
CA VAL A 16 -7.42 -19.17 3.96
C VAL A 16 -7.45 -20.41 3.07
N PRO A 17 -8.61 -20.88 2.53
CA PRO A 17 -8.61 -22.02 1.62
C PRO A 17 -7.74 -21.81 0.38
N PHE A 18 -7.78 -20.62 -0.21
CA PHE A 18 -6.93 -20.30 -1.37
C PHE A 18 -5.46 -20.14 -0.99
N ALA A 19 -5.17 -19.65 0.20
CA ALA A 19 -3.81 -19.59 0.74
C ALA A 19 -3.23 -21.00 0.95
N GLU A 20 -4.01 -21.92 1.52
CA GLU A 20 -3.62 -23.33 1.71
C GLU A 20 -3.35 -24.02 0.37
N GLU A 21 -4.21 -23.81 -0.65
CA GLU A 21 -4.00 -24.32 -2.00
C GLU A 21 -2.68 -23.83 -2.60
N ASN A 22 -2.38 -22.54 -2.51
CA ASN A 22 -1.13 -21.99 -3.05
C ASN A 22 0.10 -22.43 -2.26
N ALA A 23 0.00 -22.52 -0.93
CA ALA A 23 1.07 -23.06 -0.10
C ALA A 23 1.37 -24.52 -0.46
N ALA A 24 0.34 -25.35 -0.65
CA ALA A 24 0.51 -26.74 -1.07
C ALA A 24 1.21 -26.86 -2.42
N LYS A 25 0.85 -26.02 -3.40
CA LYS A 25 1.54 -25.94 -4.70
C LYS A 25 3.00 -25.53 -4.54
N ALA A 26 3.29 -24.53 -3.68
CA ALA A 26 4.64 -24.07 -3.40
C ALA A 26 5.49 -25.18 -2.75
N PHE A 27 4.97 -25.88 -1.75
CA PHE A 27 5.66 -27.00 -1.14
C PHE A 27 5.91 -28.14 -2.15
N ALA A 28 4.93 -28.44 -3.00
CA ALA A 28 5.13 -29.43 -4.05
C ALA A 28 6.21 -29.01 -5.07
N ALA A 29 6.35 -27.71 -5.38
CA ALA A 29 7.43 -27.20 -6.22
C ALA A 29 8.79 -27.32 -5.51
N LEU A 30 8.85 -26.98 -4.22
CA LEU A 30 10.06 -27.12 -3.39
C LEU A 30 10.52 -28.58 -3.30
N ASP A 31 9.60 -29.54 -3.10
CA ASP A 31 9.91 -30.98 -3.07
C ASP A 31 10.54 -31.48 -4.39
N ARG A 32 10.17 -30.86 -5.51
CA ARG A 32 10.76 -31.19 -6.84
C ARG A 32 12.07 -30.48 -7.12
N SER A 33 12.48 -29.50 -6.30
CA SER A 33 13.68 -28.68 -6.55
C SER A 33 15.01 -29.40 -6.39
N GLY A 34 15.02 -30.61 -5.82
CA GLY A 34 16.23 -31.35 -5.51
C GLY A 34 17.00 -30.86 -4.29
N HIS A 35 16.46 -29.91 -3.53
CA HIS A 35 17.00 -29.42 -2.26
C HIS A 35 16.40 -30.18 -1.07
N ALA A 36 17.03 -30.11 0.11
CA ALA A 36 16.48 -30.65 1.34
C ALA A 36 15.56 -29.59 1.99
N ILE A 37 14.27 -29.85 1.99
CA ILE A 37 13.26 -28.95 2.56
C ILE A 37 12.98 -29.35 4.02
N ILE A 38 13.17 -28.40 4.95
CA ILE A 38 13.09 -28.61 6.39
C ILE A 38 12.06 -27.65 6.97
N GLY A 39 11.20 -28.12 7.87
CA GLY A 39 10.17 -27.32 8.52
C GLY A 39 8.76 -27.86 8.36
N GLY A 40 7.83 -27.25 9.07
CA GLY A 40 6.40 -27.54 8.99
C GLY A 40 5.78 -27.03 7.69
N ARG A 41 4.61 -27.60 7.33
CA ARG A 41 3.87 -27.17 6.10
C ARG A 41 2.59 -26.39 6.42
N ALA A 42 2.30 -26.18 7.72
CA ALA A 42 1.13 -25.43 8.13
C ALA A 42 1.32 -23.92 7.91
N LEU A 43 0.22 -23.22 7.65
CA LEU A 43 0.22 -21.76 7.64
C LEU A 43 0.39 -21.23 9.07
N LEU A 44 1.25 -20.25 9.23
CA LEU A 44 1.56 -19.57 10.49
C LEU A 44 0.82 -18.22 10.51
N PHE A 45 -0.11 -18.09 11.46
CA PHE A 45 -1.04 -16.95 11.47
C PHE A 45 -0.70 -15.86 12.49
N ASP A 46 0.22 -16.14 13.41
CA ASP A 46 0.63 -15.22 14.46
C ASP A 46 2.09 -15.41 14.88
N ALA A 47 2.58 -14.48 15.68
CA ALA A 47 3.98 -14.46 16.10
C ALA A 47 4.37 -15.69 16.95
N ALA A 48 3.46 -16.22 17.77
CA ALA A 48 3.73 -17.38 18.61
C ALA A 48 3.91 -18.65 17.77
N ALA A 49 3.04 -18.86 16.77
CA ALA A 49 3.17 -19.95 15.82
C ALA A 49 4.46 -19.84 14.99
N ALA A 50 4.83 -18.62 14.59
CA ALA A 50 6.07 -18.37 13.85
C ALA A 50 7.31 -18.65 14.72
N GLU A 51 7.30 -18.28 16.00
CA GLU A 51 8.38 -18.53 16.95
C GLU A 51 8.54 -20.03 17.22
N GLU A 52 7.45 -20.77 17.43
CA GLU A 52 7.48 -22.22 17.61
C GLU A 52 8.05 -22.92 16.38
N ALA A 53 7.58 -22.55 15.17
CA ALA A 53 8.06 -23.13 13.92
C ALA A 53 9.54 -22.79 13.66
N LEU A 54 9.99 -21.57 13.96
CA LEU A 54 11.41 -21.19 13.88
C LEU A 54 12.24 -21.96 14.92
N GLY A 55 11.70 -22.13 16.13
CA GLY A 55 12.32 -22.93 17.21
C GLY A 55 12.59 -24.37 16.80
N ALA A 56 11.69 -24.96 16.01
CA ALA A 56 11.87 -26.33 15.47
C ALA A 56 13.00 -26.43 14.43
N LEU A 57 13.45 -25.30 13.86
CA LEU A 57 14.58 -25.24 12.93
C LEU A 57 15.92 -24.97 13.63
N ARG A 58 15.92 -24.68 14.95
CA ARG A 58 17.15 -24.40 15.69
C ARG A 58 18.07 -25.61 15.70
N GLY A 59 19.33 -25.38 15.39
CA GLY A 59 20.34 -26.44 15.30
C GLY A 59 20.42 -27.13 13.94
N GLU A 60 19.51 -26.86 13.02
CA GLU A 60 19.63 -27.27 11.63
C GLU A 60 20.67 -26.38 10.93
N ALA A 61 21.63 -27.03 10.25
CA ALA A 61 22.59 -26.29 9.42
C ALA A 61 21.89 -25.88 8.10
N LEU A 62 21.25 -24.72 8.08
CA LEU A 62 20.53 -24.21 6.93
C LEU A 62 21.41 -23.36 6.02
N ASP A 63 21.34 -23.59 4.72
CA ASP A 63 21.94 -22.72 3.70
C ASP A 63 21.05 -21.52 3.39
N LEU A 64 19.73 -21.63 3.64
CA LEU A 64 18.73 -20.60 3.42
C LEU A 64 17.54 -20.80 4.35
N LEU A 65 16.99 -19.71 4.90
CA LEU A 65 15.67 -19.68 5.50
C LEU A 65 14.71 -19.00 4.53
N LEU A 66 13.70 -19.73 4.06
CA LEU A 66 12.71 -19.28 3.11
C LEU A 66 11.37 -18.99 3.81
N ILE A 67 10.91 -17.76 3.76
CA ILE A 67 9.55 -17.39 4.11
C ILE A 67 8.67 -17.49 2.86
N LEU A 68 7.62 -18.30 2.91
CA LEU A 68 6.52 -18.22 1.96
C LEU A 68 5.57 -17.13 2.45
N GLN A 69 5.53 -15.98 1.77
CA GLN A 69 4.57 -14.90 2.01
C GLN A 69 3.27 -15.26 1.30
N VAL A 70 2.48 -16.11 1.94
CA VAL A 70 1.30 -16.72 1.29
C VAL A 70 0.17 -15.72 1.16
N THR A 71 -0.08 -14.93 2.22
CA THR A 71 -0.98 -13.78 2.15
C THR A 71 -0.27 -12.54 2.69
N PHE A 72 -0.88 -11.39 2.54
CA PHE A 72 -0.45 -10.20 3.28
C PHE A 72 -0.34 -10.53 4.79
N THR A 73 0.79 -10.13 5.38
CA THR A 73 0.99 -10.00 6.83
C THR A 73 1.62 -8.64 7.11
N ASP A 74 1.44 -8.12 8.33
CA ASP A 74 2.33 -7.06 8.77
C ASP A 74 3.77 -7.59 8.97
N ALA A 75 4.73 -6.70 9.11
CA ALA A 75 6.13 -7.08 9.14
C ALA A 75 6.59 -7.72 10.47
N THR A 76 5.74 -7.81 11.49
CA THR A 76 6.13 -8.24 12.84
C THR A 76 6.78 -9.62 12.84
N MET A 77 6.09 -10.63 12.26
CA MET A 77 6.60 -12.00 12.19
C MET A 77 7.90 -12.09 11.38
N THR A 78 7.95 -11.41 10.23
CA THR A 78 9.13 -11.44 9.36
C THR A 78 10.35 -10.82 10.02
N VAL A 79 10.19 -9.69 10.72
CA VAL A 79 11.28 -9.05 11.47
C VAL A 79 11.75 -9.93 12.62
N GLN A 80 10.82 -10.54 13.38
CA GLN A 80 11.17 -11.47 14.45
C GLN A 80 12.00 -12.65 13.91
N ILE A 81 11.53 -13.27 12.84
CA ILE A 81 12.24 -14.38 12.18
C ILE A 81 13.63 -13.94 11.73
N ALA A 82 13.76 -12.78 11.09
CA ALA A 82 15.02 -12.26 10.60
C ALA A 82 16.04 -11.96 11.71
N MET A 83 15.57 -11.50 12.87
CA MET A 83 16.41 -11.20 14.03
C MET A 83 16.96 -12.46 14.72
N GLU A 84 16.29 -13.59 14.59
CA GLU A 84 16.63 -14.86 15.26
C GLU A 84 17.28 -15.88 14.32
N ALA A 85 17.22 -15.66 13.00
CA ALA A 85 17.71 -16.61 12.00
C ALA A 85 19.23 -16.52 11.85
N ASP A 86 19.91 -17.65 11.89
CA ASP A 86 21.36 -17.78 11.63
C ASP A 86 21.69 -17.95 10.12
N ALA A 87 20.66 -18.20 9.27
CA ALA A 87 20.81 -18.44 7.85
C ALA A 87 20.41 -17.21 7.01
N PRO A 88 20.93 -17.05 5.78
CA PRO A 88 20.44 -16.05 4.84
C PRO A 88 18.93 -16.13 4.63
N LEU A 89 18.24 -14.98 4.62
CA LEU A 89 16.78 -14.90 4.51
C LEU A 89 16.34 -14.69 3.07
N ALA A 90 15.33 -15.45 2.65
CA ALA A 90 14.60 -15.22 1.40
C ALA A 90 13.09 -15.17 1.66
N ILE A 91 12.37 -14.40 0.84
CA ILE A 91 10.91 -14.35 0.86
C ILE A 91 10.39 -14.68 -0.55
N TRP A 92 9.46 -15.63 -0.63
CA TRP A 92 8.75 -15.96 -1.85
C TRP A 92 7.28 -15.63 -1.68
N ALA A 93 6.77 -14.65 -2.46
CA ALA A 93 5.38 -14.22 -2.49
C ALA A 93 4.70 -14.65 -3.80
N PHE A 94 3.39 -14.81 -3.76
CA PHE A 94 2.61 -15.37 -4.86
C PHE A 94 1.69 -14.32 -5.50
N PRO A 95 1.68 -14.20 -6.85
CA PRO A 95 0.65 -13.44 -7.55
C PRO A 95 -0.72 -14.11 -7.43
N GLU A 96 -1.77 -13.31 -7.60
CA GLU A 96 -3.13 -13.83 -7.65
C GLU A 96 -3.89 -13.36 -8.88
N PRO A 97 -4.90 -14.13 -9.33
CA PRO A 97 -5.65 -13.81 -10.55
C PRO A 97 -6.44 -12.49 -10.43
N ARG A 98 -6.33 -11.62 -11.44
CA ARG A 98 -7.05 -10.37 -11.59
C ARG A 98 -8.48 -10.62 -12.10
N THR A 99 -9.39 -11.08 -11.23
CA THR A 99 -10.73 -11.56 -11.62
C THR A 99 -11.86 -10.58 -11.36
N GLY A 100 -11.55 -9.36 -10.90
CA GLY A 100 -12.55 -8.34 -10.55
C GLY A 100 -13.22 -8.53 -9.17
N GLY A 101 -12.96 -9.67 -8.51
CA GLY A 101 -13.49 -10.01 -7.20
C GLY A 101 -12.58 -9.57 -6.04
N ARG A 102 -12.76 -10.23 -4.90
CA ARG A 102 -11.97 -9.99 -3.69
C ARG A 102 -10.46 -10.12 -3.97
N LEU A 103 -9.65 -9.20 -3.46
CA LEU A 103 -8.21 -9.36 -3.33
C LEU A 103 -7.98 -10.43 -2.24
N ARG A 104 -7.55 -11.63 -2.64
CA ARG A 104 -7.61 -12.85 -1.81
C ARG A 104 -6.36 -13.08 -0.98
N LEU A 105 -5.19 -12.81 -1.53
CA LEU A 105 -3.89 -13.02 -0.89
C LEU A 105 -3.19 -11.71 -0.53
N ASN A 106 -3.13 -10.75 -1.44
CA ASN A 106 -2.36 -9.51 -1.32
C ASN A 106 -0.89 -9.75 -0.90
N ALA A 107 -0.29 -10.83 -1.40
CA ALA A 107 1.03 -11.27 -0.99
C ALA A 107 2.15 -10.33 -1.45
N PHE A 108 1.95 -9.58 -2.55
CA PHE A 108 2.91 -8.57 -3.02
C PHE A 108 3.08 -7.43 -2.00
N CYS A 109 1.98 -6.90 -1.44
CA CYS A 109 2.07 -5.92 -0.35
C CYS A 109 2.76 -6.49 0.89
N GLY A 110 2.49 -7.77 1.24
CA GLY A 110 3.17 -8.43 2.34
C GLY A 110 4.68 -8.51 2.14
N LEU A 111 5.13 -8.87 0.92
CA LEU A 111 6.54 -8.83 0.53
C LEU A 111 7.12 -7.40 0.62
N ASN A 112 6.37 -6.40 0.19
CA ASN A 112 6.80 -5.01 0.19
C ASN A 112 6.98 -4.48 1.64
N LEU A 113 6.00 -4.75 2.54
CA LEU A 113 6.14 -4.40 3.96
C LEU A 113 7.36 -5.07 4.59
N ALA A 114 7.56 -6.36 4.31
CA ALA A 114 8.71 -7.11 4.78
C ALA A 114 10.04 -6.51 4.28
N ALA A 115 10.13 -6.22 2.98
CA ALA A 115 11.32 -5.62 2.37
C ALA A 115 11.65 -4.25 2.99
N HIS A 116 10.63 -3.42 3.25
CA HIS A 116 10.79 -2.12 3.92
C HIS A 116 11.32 -2.28 5.35
N ALA A 117 10.66 -3.11 6.17
CA ALA A 117 11.03 -3.30 7.56
C ALA A 117 12.44 -3.90 7.71
N LEU A 118 12.77 -4.91 6.90
CA LEU A 118 14.11 -5.51 6.86
C LEU A 118 15.17 -4.51 6.39
N GLY A 119 14.87 -3.71 5.38
CA GLY A 119 15.74 -2.65 4.89
C GLY A 119 16.06 -1.61 5.98
N ARG A 120 15.06 -1.22 6.78
CA ARG A 120 15.26 -0.33 7.94
C ARG A 120 16.08 -0.97 9.06
N ALA A 121 15.97 -2.28 9.24
CA ALA A 121 16.76 -3.06 10.19
C ALA A 121 18.16 -3.44 9.64
N SER A 122 18.51 -3.00 8.44
CA SER A 122 19.76 -3.32 7.74
C SER A 122 19.95 -4.83 7.49
N HIS A 123 18.88 -5.60 7.41
CA HIS A 123 18.91 -7.00 7.03
C HIS A 123 18.90 -7.15 5.51
N ALA A 124 19.80 -7.99 5.00
CA ALA A 124 19.79 -8.38 3.59
C ALA A 124 18.59 -9.28 3.30
N LEU A 125 17.89 -9.00 2.21
CA LEU A 125 16.76 -9.78 1.75
C LEU A 125 17.01 -10.30 0.35
N ARG A 126 16.74 -11.61 0.13
CA ARG A 126 16.50 -12.19 -1.19
C ARG A 126 15.01 -12.34 -1.37
N TRP A 127 14.50 -12.12 -2.57
CA TRP A 127 13.07 -12.18 -2.79
C TRP A 127 12.71 -12.80 -4.14
N LEU A 128 11.51 -13.36 -4.21
CA LEU A 128 10.91 -13.91 -5.41
C LEU A 128 9.41 -13.58 -5.41
N TYR A 129 8.92 -13.11 -6.53
CA TYR A 129 7.49 -12.94 -6.79
C TYR A 129 7.12 -13.76 -8.02
N ALA A 130 6.60 -14.96 -7.79
CA ALA A 130 6.28 -15.91 -8.85
C ALA A 130 5.18 -16.88 -8.43
N ALA A 131 4.35 -17.31 -9.39
CA ALA A 131 3.36 -18.34 -9.14
C ALA A 131 4.05 -19.70 -8.86
N PRO A 132 3.51 -20.54 -7.95
CA PRO A 132 4.10 -21.84 -7.63
C PRO A 132 4.16 -22.83 -8.79
N ASP A 133 3.36 -22.59 -9.83
CA ASP A 133 3.31 -23.40 -11.06
C ASP A 133 3.93 -22.70 -12.28
N ALA A 134 4.62 -21.57 -12.07
CA ALA A 134 5.29 -20.85 -13.14
C ALA A 134 6.37 -21.73 -13.82
N PRO A 135 6.42 -21.78 -15.17
CA PRO A 135 7.41 -22.60 -15.88
C PRO A 135 8.86 -22.15 -15.64
N THR A 136 9.08 -20.89 -15.26
CA THR A 136 10.39 -20.31 -14.96
C THR A 136 10.84 -20.54 -13.51
N LEU A 137 9.97 -21.05 -12.65
CA LEU A 137 10.17 -21.12 -11.20
C LEU A 137 11.47 -21.79 -10.78
N SER A 138 11.84 -22.93 -11.41
CA SER A 138 13.07 -23.65 -11.06
C SER A 138 14.31 -22.78 -11.25
N ALA A 139 14.41 -22.11 -12.41
CA ALA A 139 15.55 -21.24 -12.69
C ALA A 139 15.60 -19.98 -11.82
N GLU A 140 14.43 -19.44 -11.46
CA GLU A 140 14.33 -18.30 -10.55
C GLU A 140 14.69 -18.69 -9.12
N PHE A 141 14.31 -19.90 -8.69
CA PHE A 141 14.64 -20.43 -7.38
C PHE A 141 16.14 -20.72 -7.24
N ASP A 142 16.77 -21.30 -8.28
CA ASP A 142 18.23 -21.48 -8.30
C ASP A 142 18.97 -20.14 -8.18
N LYS A 143 18.49 -19.10 -8.84
CA LYS A 143 19.02 -17.73 -8.69
C LYS A 143 18.82 -17.20 -7.26
N LEU A 144 17.64 -17.39 -6.69
CA LEU A 144 17.32 -16.96 -5.32
C LEU A 144 18.30 -17.56 -4.30
N ILE A 145 18.64 -18.85 -4.45
CA ILE A 145 19.60 -19.56 -3.60
C ILE A 145 21.03 -19.03 -3.83
N ALA A 146 21.43 -18.84 -5.08
CA ALA A 146 22.80 -18.46 -5.45
C ALA A 146 23.12 -16.98 -5.20
N SER A 147 22.12 -16.07 -5.32
CA SER A 147 22.36 -14.63 -5.33
C SER A 147 22.26 -13.98 -3.95
N GLY A 148 23.17 -13.07 -3.68
CA GLY A 148 23.14 -12.22 -2.48
C GLY A 148 22.17 -11.04 -2.52
N GLY A 149 21.15 -11.06 -3.38
CA GLY A 149 20.22 -9.97 -3.66
C GLY A 149 20.51 -9.28 -5.00
N GLY A 150 19.45 -8.81 -5.66
CA GLY A 150 19.57 -8.02 -6.89
C GLY A 150 19.97 -6.59 -6.59
N HIS A 151 20.66 -5.94 -7.53
CA HIS A 151 20.81 -4.48 -7.52
C HIS A 151 20.01 -3.95 -8.72
N ALA A 152 18.82 -3.42 -8.45
CA ALA A 152 18.03 -2.78 -9.47
C ALA A 152 18.83 -1.60 -10.06
N ARG A 153 18.93 -1.55 -11.40
CA ARG A 153 19.44 -0.36 -12.06
C ARG A 153 18.33 0.67 -12.11
N LEU A 154 18.58 1.83 -11.55
CA LEU A 154 17.66 2.96 -11.67
C LEU A 154 18.00 3.78 -12.91
N PRO A 155 16.99 4.30 -13.63
CA PRO A 155 17.24 5.24 -14.72
C PRO A 155 17.80 6.55 -14.19
N SER A 156 18.56 7.26 -15.01
CA SER A 156 18.97 8.62 -14.72
C SER A 156 17.75 9.54 -14.85
N ALA A 157 17.50 10.36 -13.84
CA ALA A 157 16.48 11.39 -13.92
C ALA A 157 16.95 12.53 -14.85
N PRO A 158 16.11 13.02 -15.77
CA PRO A 158 16.40 14.26 -16.52
C PRO A 158 16.44 15.45 -15.55
N GLU A 159 17.29 16.43 -15.87
CA GLU A 159 17.32 17.69 -15.12
C GLU A 159 15.98 18.43 -15.25
N PRO A 160 15.45 19.00 -14.16
CA PRO A 160 14.24 19.79 -14.20
C PRO A 160 14.46 21.12 -14.95
N THR A 161 13.42 21.60 -15.62
CA THR A 161 13.42 22.89 -16.29
C THR A 161 13.16 24.04 -15.30
N GLU A 162 13.39 25.30 -15.74
CA GLU A 162 13.03 26.49 -14.96
C GLU A 162 11.50 26.56 -14.67
N ALA A 163 10.68 26.13 -15.64
CA ALA A 163 9.23 26.05 -15.46
C ALA A 163 8.85 25.01 -14.39
N ASP A 164 9.54 23.88 -14.35
CA ASP A 164 9.36 22.86 -13.30
C ASP A 164 9.72 23.42 -11.92
N ALA A 165 10.81 24.18 -11.83
CA ALA A 165 11.25 24.81 -10.59
C ALA A 165 10.22 25.83 -10.07
N GLN A 166 9.60 26.62 -10.95
CA GLN A 166 8.55 27.56 -10.57
C GLN A 166 7.27 26.85 -10.05
N VAL A 167 6.89 25.73 -10.67
CA VAL A 167 5.76 24.90 -10.19
C VAL A 167 6.11 24.30 -8.83
N ALA A 168 7.31 23.75 -8.69
CA ALA A 168 7.78 23.16 -7.44
C ALA A 168 7.81 24.16 -6.28
N GLU A 169 8.30 25.39 -6.51
CA GLU A 169 8.36 26.44 -5.47
C GLU A 169 6.97 26.82 -4.97
N ARG A 170 5.96 26.94 -5.85
CA ARG A 170 4.57 27.19 -5.44
C ARG A 170 4.04 26.07 -4.56
N ALA A 171 4.24 24.81 -4.95
CA ALA A 171 3.81 23.66 -4.17
C ALA A 171 4.56 23.58 -2.83
N LEU A 172 5.87 23.81 -2.80
CA LEU A 172 6.64 23.88 -1.54
C LEU A 172 6.14 24.99 -0.62
N SER A 173 5.76 26.14 -1.18
CA SER A 173 5.18 27.23 -0.39
C SER A 173 3.84 26.83 0.24
N ALA A 174 3.02 26.01 -0.45
CA ALA A 174 1.78 25.49 0.10
C ALA A 174 2.02 24.40 1.19
N LEU A 175 3.11 23.65 1.08
CA LEU A 175 3.46 22.64 2.10
C LEU A 175 4.04 23.27 3.37
N ARG A 176 4.74 24.40 3.26
CA ARG A 176 5.31 25.10 4.43
C ARG A 176 4.22 25.62 5.36
N GLY A 177 4.22 25.12 6.59
CA GLY A 177 3.19 25.43 7.58
C GLY A 177 1.84 24.75 7.36
N ALA A 178 1.74 23.89 6.34
CA ALA A 178 0.57 23.03 6.20
C ALA A 178 0.44 22.08 7.40
N ARG A 179 -0.80 21.84 7.83
CA ARG A 179 -1.10 20.96 8.97
C ARG A 179 -1.75 19.68 8.47
N ILE A 180 -1.20 18.54 8.91
CA ILE A 180 -1.77 17.20 8.67
C ILE A 180 -2.42 16.73 9.97
N GLY A 181 -3.71 16.39 9.92
CA GLY A 181 -4.40 15.76 11.03
C GLY A 181 -4.09 14.27 11.08
N LEU A 182 -3.40 13.80 12.13
CA LEU A 182 -3.16 12.38 12.39
C LEU A 182 -4.21 11.86 13.36
N LEU A 183 -5.13 11.04 12.86
CA LEU A 183 -6.27 10.49 13.60
C LEU A 183 -5.97 9.05 14.05
N GLY A 184 -5.48 8.90 15.25
CA GLY A 184 -4.93 7.66 15.80
C GLY A 184 -3.48 7.43 15.39
N GLU A 185 -2.97 6.24 15.70
CA GLU A 185 -1.59 5.84 15.36
C GLU A 185 -1.61 4.77 14.28
N HIS A 186 -0.50 4.61 13.54
CA HIS A 186 -0.38 3.52 12.56
C HIS A 186 -0.51 2.15 13.24
N PRO A 187 -1.05 1.14 12.55
CA PRO A 187 -1.16 -0.20 13.11
C PRO A 187 0.22 -0.80 13.45
N PRO A 188 0.31 -1.68 14.48
CA PRO A 188 1.54 -2.40 14.77
C PRO A 188 2.06 -3.18 13.55
N GLY A 189 3.39 -3.22 13.35
CA GLY A 189 4.02 -3.92 12.23
C GLY A 189 3.93 -3.19 10.87
N PHE A 190 3.34 -1.98 10.84
CA PHE A 190 3.28 -1.12 9.65
C PHE A 190 4.40 -0.07 9.68
N ASP A 191 5.65 -0.53 9.66
CA ASP A 191 6.83 0.34 9.67
C ASP A 191 6.87 1.31 8.48
N THR A 192 6.21 0.96 7.39
CA THR A 192 6.02 1.81 6.20
C THR A 192 5.25 3.10 6.50
N CYS A 193 4.45 3.13 7.57
CA CYS A 193 3.65 4.29 7.99
C CYS A 193 4.30 5.07 9.15
N ARG A 194 5.45 4.61 9.69
CA ARG A 194 6.19 5.35 10.73
C ARG A 194 6.66 6.69 10.22
N TYR A 195 6.59 7.70 11.09
CA TYR A 195 7.15 9.02 10.79
C TYR A 195 7.82 9.62 12.04
N GLU A 196 8.74 10.54 11.78
CA GLU A 196 9.42 11.31 12.79
C GLU A 196 9.03 12.80 12.63
N PRO A 197 8.32 13.41 13.60
CA PRO A 197 7.81 14.78 13.46
C PRO A 197 8.89 15.81 13.11
N ALA A 198 10.08 15.69 13.73
CA ALA A 198 11.18 16.61 13.48
C ALA A 198 11.77 16.42 12.06
N ALA A 199 11.80 15.19 11.55
CA ALA A 199 12.26 14.91 10.18
C ALA A 199 11.28 15.45 9.16
N LEU A 200 9.97 15.26 9.36
CA LEU A 200 8.93 15.78 8.49
C LEU A 200 8.95 17.31 8.42
N ARG A 201 9.07 17.99 9.58
CA ARG A 201 9.17 19.45 9.65
C ARG A 201 10.41 19.97 8.91
N ARG A 202 11.56 19.32 9.08
CA ARG A 202 12.78 19.69 8.32
C ARG A 202 12.62 19.45 6.83
N LEU A 203 11.94 18.37 6.44
CA LEU A 203 11.75 17.98 5.05
C LEU A 203 10.86 18.95 4.30
N ALA A 204 9.66 19.18 4.79
CA ALA A 204 8.61 19.91 4.05
C ALA A 204 8.09 21.18 4.77
N GLY A 205 8.54 21.44 5.99
CA GLY A 205 7.97 22.51 6.83
C GLY A 205 6.54 22.23 7.29
N THR A 206 6.08 20.99 7.17
CA THR A 206 4.71 20.57 7.49
C THR A 206 4.61 20.15 8.95
N GLU A 207 3.50 20.51 9.59
CA GLU A 207 3.19 20.17 10.98
C GLU A 207 2.21 19.00 11.05
N VAL A 208 2.26 18.21 12.12
CA VAL A 208 1.34 17.09 12.36
C VAL A 208 0.65 17.27 13.71
N ASP A 209 -0.66 17.32 13.68
CA ASP A 209 -1.48 17.38 14.89
C ASP A 209 -2.07 16.01 15.18
N ARG A 210 -1.69 15.47 16.33
CA ARG A 210 -2.15 14.17 16.79
C ARG A 210 -3.51 14.28 17.45
N ILE A 211 -4.49 13.58 16.92
CA ILE A 211 -5.86 13.52 17.44
C ILE A 211 -6.15 12.07 17.82
N PRO A 212 -6.51 11.79 19.08
CA PRO A 212 -6.95 10.44 19.45
C PRO A 212 -8.11 9.97 18.58
N LEU A 213 -8.06 8.73 18.09
CA LEU A 213 -9.14 8.16 17.26
C LEU A 213 -10.51 8.25 17.93
N ALA A 214 -10.55 8.09 19.26
CA ALA A 214 -11.78 8.23 20.05
C ALA A 214 -12.49 9.58 19.85
N ILE A 215 -11.76 10.67 19.56
CA ILE A 215 -12.35 11.99 19.27
C ILE A 215 -13.08 11.95 17.94
N LEU A 216 -12.49 11.35 16.89
CA LEU A 216 -13.17 11.17 15.61
C LEU A 216 -14.45 10.34 15.80
N LEU A 217 -14.34 9.19 16.49
CA LEU A 217 -15.49 8.32 16.73
C LEU A 217 -16.59 8.99 17.54
N ALA A 218 -16.23 9.80 18.53
CA ALA A 218 -17.20 10.58 19.31
C ALA A 218 -17.91 11.64 18.45
N ARG A 219 -17.16 12.36 17.61
CA ARG A 219 -17.75 13.33 16.66
C ARG A 219 -18.67 12.65 15.65
N ALA A 220 -18.26 11.51 15.09
CA ALA A 220 -19.08 10.76 14.15
C ALA A 220 -20.40 10.29 14.79
N ARG A 221 -20.38 9.83 16.06
CA ARG A 221 -21.61 9.48 16.80
C ARG A 221 -22.53 10.68 17.09
N ALA A 222 -21.99 11.89 17.08
CA ALA A 222 -22.74 13.11 17.36
C ALA A 222 -23.33 13.76 16.10
N ILE A 223 -23.06 13.26 14.90
CA ILE A 223 -23.64 13.78 13.65
C ILE A 223 -25.16 13.57 13.67
N PRO A 224 -25.98 14.61 13.47
CA PRO A 224 -27.43 14.50 13.45
C PRO A 224 -27.93 13.58 12.31
N ALA A 225 -28.99 12.83 12.55
CA ALA A 225 -29.59 11.95 11.55
C ALA A 225 -30.03 12.70 10.27
N GLU A 226 -30.47 13.94 10.42
CA GLU A 226 -30.84 14.81 9.28
C GLU A 226 -29.62 15.10 8.39
N GLU A 227 -28.46 15.42 8.96
CA GLU A 227 -27.23 15.66 8.23
C GLU A 227 -26.72 14.37 7.53
N ILE A 228 -26.91 13.20 8.16
CA ILE A 228 -26.60 11.89 7.53
C ILE A 228 -27.53 11.66 6.33
N ALA A 229 -28.81 11.97 6.45
CA ALA A 229 -29.79 11.81 5.35
C ALA A 229 -29.47 12.73 4.17
N GLU A 230 -29.11 13.99 4.42
CA GLU A 230 -28.66 14.93 3.39
C GLU A 230 -27.38 14.45 2.69
N THR A 231 -26.41 13.97 3.48
CA THR A 231 -25.17 13.41 2.94
C THR A 231 -25.44 12.16 2.07
N ARG A 232 -26.33 11.28 2.51
CA ARG A 232 -26.78 10.13 1.74
C ARG A 232 -27.43 10.54 0.40
N ALA A 233 -28.28 11.56 0.43
CA ALA A 233 -28.92 12.06 -0.79
C ALA A 233 -27.89 12.62 -1.79
N SER A 234 -26.88 13.35 -1.30
CA SER A 234 -25.79 13.83 -2.14
C SER A 234 -24.97 12.67 -2.73
N VAL A 235 -24.55 11.71 -1.91
CA VAL A 235 -23.73 10.57 -2.33
C VAL A 235 -24.49 9.68 -3.32
N SER A 236 -25.82 9.52 -3.17
CA SER A 236 -26.65 8.72 -4.09
C SER A 236 -26.73 9.28 -5.51
N ALA A 237 -26.37 10.54 -5.72
CA ALA A 237 -26.29 11.13 -7.04
C ALA A 237 -25.03 10.68 -7.82
N GLU A 238 -24.00 10.20 -7.13
CA GLU A 238 -22.72 9.86 -7.73
C GLU A 238 -22.32 8.39 -7.56
N VAL A 239 -22.88 7.70 -6.56
CA VAL A 239 -22.56 6.30 -6.23
C VAL A 239 -23.83 5.47 -6.24
N ALA A 240 -23.88 4.49 -7.12
CA ALA A 240 -25.00 3.54 -7.23
C ALA A 240 -24.96 2.46 -6.13
N ASP A 241 -26.01 1.67 -6.02
CA ASP A 241 -26.12 0.48 -5.16
C ASP A 241 -25.95 0.74 -3.66
N LEU A 242 -26.21 1.96 -3.19
CA LEU A 242 -26.19 2.28 -1.75
C LEU A 242 -27.25 1.50 -0.96
N ASP A 243 -28.32 1.06 -1.59
CA ASP A 243 -29.39 0.24 -1.01
C ASP A 243 -29.00 -1.24 -0.90
N MET A 244 -27.92 -1.67 -1.56
CA MET A 244 -27.44 -3.07 -1.55
C MET A 244 -26.53 -3.38 -0.35
N VAL A 245 -26.13 -2.38 0.42
CA VAL A 245 -25.29 -2.56 1.61
C VAL A 245 -26.09 -2.39 2.90
N ASP A 246 -25.53 -2.82 4.03
CA ASP A 246 -26.17 -2.62 5.35
C ASP A 246 -26.35 -1.13 5.64
N GLN A 247 -27.61 -0.72 5.84
CA GLN A 247 -28.02 0.67 5.92
C GLN A 247 -27.54 1.36 7.20
N ALA A 248 -27.51 0.62 8.32
CA ALA A 248 -27.01 1.17 9.58
C ALA A 248 -25.51 1.36 9.57
N GLN A 249 -24.77 0.48 8.89
CA GLN A 249 -23.33 0.60 8.72
C GLN A 249 -22.99 1.68 7.67
N LEU A 250 -23.81 1.84 6.63
CA LEU A 250 -23.70 2.93 5.66
C LEU A 250 -23.84 4.28 6.37
N ASP A 251 -24.85 4.45 7.21
CA ASP A 251 -25.05 5.71 7.97
C ASP A 251 -23.85 6.01 8.88
N ARG A 252 -23.25 4.99 9.51
CA ARG A 252 -22.01 5.16 10.26
C ARG A 252 -20.85 5.62 9.38
N SER A 253 -20.69 5.04 8.18
CA SER A 253 -19.67 5.50 7.24
C SER A 253 -19.89 6.97 6.84
N LEU A 254 -21.13 7.36 6.52
CA LEU A 254 -21.44 8.74 6.16
C LEU A 254 -21.22 9.71 7.32
N SER A 255 -21.52 9.29 8.57
CA SER A 255 -21.19 10.11 9.74
C SER A 255 -19.68 10.23 9.99
N VAL A 256 -18.87 9.21 9.66
CA VAL A 256 -17.40 9.32 9.66
C VAL A 256 -16.94 10.36 8.63
N TYR A 257 -17.51 10.35 7.41
CA TYR A 257 -17.18 11.37 6.40
C TYR A 257 -17.45 12.78 6.90
N ARG A 258 -18.63 13.05 7.48
CA ARG A 258 -18.97 14.37 8.02
C ARG A 258 -18.07 14.78 9.19
N ALA A 259 -17.69 13.82 10.05
CA ALA A 259 -16.78 14.07 11.15
C ALA A 259 -15.34 14.39 10.66
N LEU A 260 -14.86 13.72 9.62
CA LEU A 260 -13.57 14.00 8.97
C LEU A 260 -13.58 15.41 8.34
N ASP A 261 -14.61 15.73 7.57
CA ASP A 261 -14.78 17.06 6.94
C ASP A 261 -14.84 18.17 7.98
N GLY A 262 -15.66 18.00 9.01
CA GLY A 262 -15.78 18.98 10.10
C GLY A 262 -14.48 19.17 10.87
N LEU A 263 -13.69 18.10 11.10
CA LEU A 263 -12.37 18.18 11.69
C LEU A 263 -11.38 18.91 10.77
N ALA A 264 -11.32 18.51 9.52
CA ALA A 264 -10.35 19.06 8.57
C ALA A 264 -10.57 20.56 8.36
N ARG A 265 -11.82 20.98 8.16
CA ARG A 265 -12.15 22.43 7.97
C ARG A 265 -12.02 23.22 9.26
N GLY A 266 -12.51 22.68 10.39
CA GLY A 266 -12.47 23.36 11.69
C GLY A 266 -11.05 23.61 12.19
N GLU A 267 -10.14 22.68 11.95
CA GLU A 267 -8.73 22.77 12.34
C GLU A 267 -7.82 23.27 11.22
N ASN A 268 -8.37 23.54 10.01
CA ASN A 268 -7.61 23.94 8.82
C ASN A 268 -6.53 22.91 8.42
N PHE A 269 -6.82 21.60 8.53
CA PHE A 269 -5.93 20.57 8.01
C PHE A 269 -5.95 20.55 6.49
N LYS A 270 -4.77 20.42 5.89
CA LYS A 270 -4.58 20.31 4.44
C LYS A 270 -4.59 18.87 3.97
N ALA A 271 -4.34 17.93 4.86
CA ALA A 271 -4.44 16.49 4.63
C ALA A 271 -4.75 15.75 5.94
N LEU A 272 -5.18 14.53 5.84
CA LEU A 272 -5.46 13.63 6.97
C LEU A 272 -4.67 12.33 6.83
N ALA A 273 -4.26 11.77 7.96
CA ALA A 273 -3.73 10.42 8.08
C ALA A 273 -4.59 9.67 9.10
N VAL A 274 -5.35 8.67 8.65
CA VAL A 274 -6.44 8.08 9.43
C VAL A 274 -6.16 6.62 9.76
N ARG A 275 -6.22 6.26 11.04
CA ARG A 275 -6.26 4.88 11.50
C ARG A 275 -7.61 4.26 11.13
N CYS A 276 -7.64 3.59 9.97
CA CYS A 276 -8.86 3.04 9.38
C CYS A 276 -9.23 1.65 9.92
N TRP A 277 -8.32 0.98 10.63
CA TRP A 277 -8.54 -0.33 11.26
C TRP A 277 -7.60 -0.55 12.46
N PRO A 278 -7.90 -1.50 13.39
CA PRO A 278 -9.11 -2.31 13.42
C PRO A 278 -10.35 -1.61 14.02
N GLU A 279 -10.19 -0.52 14.77
CA GLU A 279 -11.21 0.08 15.63
C GLU A 279 -12.44 0.61 14.87
N MET A 280 -12.26 1.09 13.61
CA MET A 280 -13.39 1.50 12.77
C MET A 280 -14.38 0.35 12.54
N PHE A 281 -13.88 -0.88 12.44
CA PHE A 281 -14.70 -2.07 12.26
C PHE A 281 -15.19 -2.64 13.59
N THR A 282 -14.30 -2.74 14.61
CA THR A 282 -14.59 -3.45 15.85
C THR A 282 -15.32 -2.61 16.89
N GLU A 283 -15.15 -1.28 16.90
CA GLU A 283 -15.73 -0.38 17.89
C GLU A 283 -16.79 0.54 17.29
N TYR A 284 -16.64 0.95 16.04
CA TYR A 284 -17.59 1.85 15.40
C TYR A 284 -18.56 1.11 14.45
N GLY A 285 -18.07 0.09 13.77
CA GLY A 285 -18.89 -0.80 12.96
C GLY A 285 -19.14 -0.29 11.54
N CYS A 286 -18.10 0.26 10.88
CA CYS A 286 -18.14 0.61 9.46
C CYS A 286 -16.74 0.62 8.85
N ALA A 287 -16.63 0.78 7.52
CA ALA A 287 -15.39 1.10 6.84
C ALA A 287 -15.22 2.62 6.69
N ALA A 288 -14.00 3.12 6.89
CA ALA A 288 -13.63 4.52 6.67
C ALA A 288 -13.13 4.80 5.24
N CYS A 289 -13.00 3.78 4.40
CA CYS A 289 -12.35 3.91 3.09
C CYS A 289 -13.16 4.79 2.12
N GLY A 290 -14.48 4.57 2.01
CA GLY A 290 -15.37 5.44 1.24
C GLY A 290 -15.38 6.89 1.74
N PRO A 291 -15.58 7.14 3.04
CA PRO A 291 -15.36 8.45 3.67
C PRO A 291 -14.08 9.15 3.25
N MET A 292 -12.93 8.48 3.33
CA MET A 292 -11.64 9.05 2.90
C MET A 292 -11.58 9.30 1.38
N GLY A 293 -12.25 8.46 0.57
CA GLY A 293 -12.39 8.67 -0.87
C GLY A 293 -13.15 9.97 -1.19
N PHE A 294 -14.22 10.28 -0.45
CA PHE A 294 -14.93 11.55 -0.57
C PHE A 294 -14.03 12.73 -0.16
N MET A 295 -13.31 12.62 0.97
CA MET A 295 -12.35 13.65 1.39
C MET A 295 -11.28 13.92 0.32
N ASN A 296 -10.75 12.87 -0.34
CA ASN A 296 -9.82 13.02 -1.46
C ASN A 296 -10.47 13.79 -2.62
N GLY A 297 -11.74 13.50 -2.93
CA GLY A 297 -12.53 14.25 -3.93
C GLY A 297 -12.75 15.71 -3.56
N ASP A 298 -12.92 16.01 -2.28
CA ASP A 298 -13.09 17.36 -1.74
C ASP A 298 -11.78 18.16 -1.63
N GLY A 299 -10.67 17.59 -2.12
CA GLY A 299 -9.36 18.23 -2.11
C GLY A 299 -8.65 18.20 -0.75
N ILE A 300 -9.04 17.29 0.13
CA ILE A 300 -8.37 17.01 1.41
C ILE A 300 -7.79 15.60 1.37
N PRO A 301 -6.56 15.44 0.89
CA PRO A 301 -5.91 14.14 0.81
C PRO A 301 -5.97 13.38 2.13
N SER A 302 -6.51 12.16 2.10
CA SER A 302 -6.74 11.33 3.27
C SER A 302 -6.07 9.99 3.11
N ALA A 303 -5.01 9.76 3.88
CA ALA A 303 -4.20 8.54 3.82
C ALA A 303 -4.70 7.48 4.79
N CYS A 304 -4.74 6.24 4.34
CA CYS A 304 -5.05 5.05 5.13
C CYS A 304 -3.93 4.75 6.13
N GLU A 305 -4.24 3.94 7.15
CA GLU A 305 -3.27 3.38 8.10
C GLU A 305 -2.44 4.42 8.86
N ALA A 306 -3.00 5.63 8.99
CA ALA A 306 -2.31 6.75 9.63
C ALA A 306 -0.96 7.11 8.97
N ASP A 307 -0.85 6.92 7.65
CA ASP A 307 0.35 7.15 6.87
C ASP A 307 0.58 8.65 6.61
N VAL A 308 1.33 9.29 7.47
CA VAL A 308 1.63 10.73 7.39
C VAL A 308 2.46 11.07 6.13
N TYR A 309 3.45 10.24 5.77
CA TYR A 309 4.23 10.46 4.53
C TYR A 309 3.40 10.20 3.27
N GLY A 310 2.44 9.27 3.34
CA GLY A 310 1.45 9.08 2.28
C GLY A 310 0.55 10.30 2.11
N ALA A 311 0.03 10.86 3.22
CA ALA A 311 -0.76 12.09 3.21
C ALA A 311 0.03 13.27 2.63
N LEU A 312 1.30 13.46 3.05
CA LEU A 312 2.19 14.48 2.50
C LEU A 312 2.44 14.28 1.00
N SER A 313 2.63 13.04 0.56
CA SER A 313 2.87 12.73 -0.85
C SER A 313 1.65 13.04 -1.72
N ALA A 314 0.45 12.68 -1.25
CA ALA A 314 -0.79 13.02 -1.95
C ALA A 314 -1.04 14.54 -1.97
N LEU A 315 -0.77 15.24 -0.86
CA LEU A 315 -0.87 16.70 -0.80
C LEU A 315 0.11 17.37 -1.78
N ALA A 316 1.36 16.93 -1.82
CA ALA A 316 2.35 17.45 -2.75
C ALA A 316 1.95 17.23 -4.21
N LEU A 317 1.47 16.04 -4.56
CA LEU A 317 0.97 15.75 -5.91
C LEU A 317 -0.23 16.62 -6.28
N GLN A 318 -1.18 16.81 -5.36
CA GLN A 318 -2.33 17.69 -5.55
C GLN A 318 -1.91 19.14 -5.80
N GLU A 319 -0.97 19.67 -5.02
CA GLU A 319 -0.45 21.04 -5.19
C GLU A 319 0.31 21.23 -6.50
N LEU A 320 1.05 20.20 -6.96
CA LEU A 320 1.78 20.22 -8.22
C LEU A 320 0.83 20.09 -9.43
N ALA A 321 -0.20 19.28 -9.32
CA ALA A 321 -1.10 18.96 -10.42
C ALA A 321 -2.31 19.91 -10.51
N GLY A 322 -2.76 20.47 -9.40
CA GLY A 322 -4.03 21.19 -9.30
C GLY A 322 -5.26 20.29 -9.44
N GLU A 323 -5.10 18.99 -9.18
CA GLU A 323 -6.11 17.95 -9.30
C GLU A 323 -6.05 17.01 -8.10
N PRO A 324 -7.17 16.37 -7.68
CA PRO A 324 -7.16 15.42 -6.58
C PRO A 324 -6.14 14.30 -6.77
N ALA A 325 -5.44 13.95 -5.71
CA ALA A 325 -4.54 12.80 -5.64
C ALA A 325 -5.05 11.81 -4.59
N PHE A 326 -4.66 10.55 -4.68
CA PHE A 326 -4.98 9.56 -3.67
C PHE A 326 -3.83 8.61 -3.39
N LEU A 327 -3.89 7.95 -2.24
CA LEU A 327 -2.93 6.94 -1.84
C LEU A 327 -3.41 5.56 -2.29
N ALA A 328 -2.55 4.82 -2.98
CA ALA A 328 -2.83 3.48 -3.49
C ALA A 328 -1.75 2.49 -3.04
N ASP A 329 -2.12 1.21 -2.94
CA ASP A 329 -1.20 0.08 -2.88
C ASP A 329 -0.79 -0.34 -4.29
N VAL A 330 0.45 -0.77 -4.44
CA VAL A 330 0.81 -1.63 -5.57
C VAL A 330 0.60 -3.07 -5.12
N VAL A 331 -0.41 -3.75 -5.68
CA VAL A 331 -0.84 -5.07 -5.20
C VAL A 331 -0.41 -6.23 -6.09
N ASP A 332 0.02 -5.93 -7.31
CA ASP A 332 0.48 -6.94 -8.26
C ASP A 332 1.39 -6.34 -9.32
N MET A 333 2.38 -7.12 -9.77
CA MET A 333 3.29 -6.83 -10.88
C MET A 333 3.42 -8.05 -11.77
N ASP A 334 3.16 -7.90 -13.06
CA ASP A 334 3.25 -8.97 -14.05
C ASP A 334 4.22 -8.59 -15.17
N GLY A 335 5.37 -9.22 -15.19
CA GLY A 335 6.39 -9.02 -16.21
C GLY A 335 6.02 -9.58 -17.60
N VAL A 336 5.01 -10.46 -17.69
CA VAL A 336 4.55 -11.02 -18.97
C VAL A 336 3.66 -10.00 -19.70
N SER A 337 2.64 -9.49 -19.03
CA SER A 337 1.77 -8.43 -19.59
C SER A 337 2.42 -7.04 -19.53
N ASP A 338 3.53 -6.91 -18.83
CA ASP A 338 4.25 -5.66 -18.56
C ASP A 338 3.33 -4.62 -17.91
N THR A 339 2.61 -5.04 -16.86
CA THR A 339 1.66 -4.21 -16.11
C THR A 339 1.72 -4.50 -14.63
N GLY A 340 1.37 -3.48 -13.83
CA GLY A 340 1.04 -3.66 -12.42
C GLY A 340 -0.45 -3.42 -12.16
N VAL A 341 -0.87 -3.60 -10.92
CA VAL A 341 -2.16 -3.17 -10.42
C VAL A 341 -1.96 -2.24 -9.24
N VAL A 342 -2.50 -1.03 -9.36
CA VAL A 342 -2.70 -0.14 -8.22
C VAL A 342 -4.12 -0.32 -7.69
N TRP A 343 -4.24 -0.38 -6.37
CA TRP A 343 -5.51 -0.70 -5.72
C TRP A 343 -5.62 -0.02 -4.36
N HIS A 344 -6.83 0.25 -3.93
CA HIS A 344 -7.14 0.49 -2.53
C HIS A 344 -8.60 0.11 -2.23
N CYS A 345 -8.94 0.01 -0.95
CA CYS A 345 -10.27 -0.34 -0.45
C CYS A 345 -11.33 0.74 -0.73
N GLY A 346 -11.38 1.36 -1.93
CA GLY A 346 -12.35 2.40 -2.27
C GLY A 346 -11.95 3.82 -1.82
N LEU A 347 -10.66 4.13 -1.86
CA LEU A 347 -10.08 5.40 -1.41
C LEU A 347 -9.96 6.45 -2.54
N ALA A 348 -10.04 6.04 -3.79
CA ALA A 348 -9.86 6.95 -4.91
C ALA A 348 -11.01 7.97 -5.02
N PRO A 349 -10.73 9.24 -5.39
CA PRO A 349 -11.76 10.22 -5.71
C PRO A 349 -12.67 9.73 -6.83
N LEU A 350 -13.97 9.99 -6.75
CA LEU A 350 -14.94 9.61 -7.80
C LEU A 350 -14.58 10.15 -9.19
N SER A 351 -13.91 11.31 -9.24
CA SER A 351 -13.43 11.91 -10.50
C SER A 351 -12.38 11.05 -11.24
N MET A 352 -11.83 10.03 -10.58
CA MET A 352 -10.90 9.07 -11.17
C MET A 352 -11.57 7.80 -11.70
N ALA A 353 -12.89 7.67 -11.56
CA ALA A 353 -13.63 6.53 -12.08
C ALA A 353 -13.60 6.51 -13.62
N ASP A 354 -13.50 5.30 -14.19
CA ASP A 354 -13.69 5.10 -15.63
C ASP A 354 -15.16 5.44 -15.98
N PRO A 355 -15.42 6.37 -16.89
CA PRO A 355 -16.78 6.70 -17.30
C PRO A 355 -17.60 5.50 -17.83
N ALA A 356 -16.94 4.45 -18.28
CA ALA A 356 -17.60 3.21 -18.72
C ALA A 356 -18.08 2.33 -17.55
N THR A 357 -17.58 2.58 -16.32
CA THR A 357 -17.94 1.81 -15.12
C THR A 357 -18.30 2.77 -13.98
N PRO A 358 -19.56 3.18 -13.86
CA PRO A 358 -20.01 4.09 -12.81
C PRO A 358 -19.64 3.55 -11.41
N PRO A 359 -19.30 4.43 -10.46
CA PRO A 359 -19.01 4.03 -9.09
C PRO A 359 -20.21 3.36 -8.42
N THR A 360 -19.94 2.25 -7.73
CA THR A 360 -20.96 1.52 -6.94
C THR A 360 -20.50 1.40 -5.50
N ALA A 361 -21.47 1.29 -4.59
CA ALA A 361 -21.21 1.01 -3.18
C ALA A 361 -20.90 -0.48 -3.00
N THR A 362 -19.89 -0.78 -2.17
CA THR A 362 -19.58 -2.17 -1.81
C THR A 362 -19.06 -2.26 -0.37
N VAL A 363 -18.72 -3.48 0.06
CA VAL A 363 -18.20 -3.78 1.39
C VAL A 363 -16.71 -4.10 1.36
N HIS A 364 -16.03 -3.83 2.45
CA HIS A 364 -14.62 -4.16 2.60
C HIS A 364 -14.38 -5.66 2.41
N SER A 365 -13.48 -6.04 1.51
CA SER A 365 -13.24 -7.42 1.09
C SER A 365 -13.05 -8.39 2.25
N ASN A 366 -12.30 -7.99 3.28
CA ASN A 366 -11.92 -8.83 4.41
C ASN A 366 -12.78 -8.60 5.67
N ARG A 367 -13.41 -7.41 5.83
CA ARG A 367 -14.18 -7.03 7.02
C ARG A 367 -15.69 -7.03 6.80
N ARG A 368 -16.14 -7.09 5.55
CA ARG A 368 -17.55 -7.20 5.14
C ARG A 368 -18.47 -6.05 5.57
N MET A 369 -17.91 -4.88 5.86
CA MET A 369 -18.65 -3.67 6.23
C MET A 369 -18.53 -2.60 5.16
N PRO A 370 -19.59 -1.83 4.86
CA PRO A 370 -19.56 -0.64 4.01
C PRO A 370 -18.95 0.56 4.76
N LEU A 371 -18.64 1.67 4.11
CA LEU A 371 -18.81 1.95 2.70
C LEU A 371 -17.45 1.90 2.02
N LEU A 372 -17.38 1.22 0.89
CA LEU A 372 -16.32 1.36 -0.10
C LEU A 372 -16.91 1.89 -1.40
N GLN A 373 -16.12 2.66 -2.13
CA GLN A 373 -16.39 3.02 -3.52
C GLN A 373 -15.73 1.98 -4.43
N GLU A 374 -16.49 1.36 -5.30
CA GLU A 374 -16.01 0.35 -6.22
C GLU A 374 -16.10 0.83 -7.66
N PHE A 375 -14.95 0.95 -8.34
CA PHE A 375 -14.84 1.26 -9.75
C PHE A 375 -13.45 0.94 -10.31
N ALA A 376 -13.37 0.80 -11.65
CA ALA A 376 -12.09 0.80 -12.34
C ALA A 376 -11.56 2.24 -12.49
N LEU A 377 -10.25 2.44 -12.31
CA LEU A 377 -9.62 3.73 -12.55
C LEU A 377 -9.61 4.05 -14.06
N LYS A 378 -9.95 5.30 -14.42
CA LYS A 378 -10.01 5.75 -15.81
C LYS A 378 -8.65 5.65 -16.51
N PRO A 379 -8.60 5.36 -17.83
CA PRO A 379 -7.36 5.37 -18.56
C PRO A 379 -6.77 6.79 -18.65
N GLY A 380 -5.44 6.89 -18.68
CA GLY A 380 -4.76 8.18 -18.83
C GLY A 380 -3.35 8.19 -18.28
N ARG A 381 -2.64 9.27 -18.57
CA ARG A 381 -1.29 9.50 -18.05
C ARG A 381 -1.34 9.80 -16.57
N VAL A 382 -0.46 9.17 -15.79
CA VAL A 382 -0.37 9.36 -14.34
C VAL A 382 1.06 9.55 -13.89
N THR A 383 1.22 10.28 -12.79
CA THR A 383 2.45 10.29 -12.00
C THR A 383 2.19 9.55 -10.71
N VAL A 384 3.11 8.66 -10.36
CA VAL A 384 3.17 7.98 -9.07
C VAL A 384 4.35 8.54 -8.29
N ALA A 385 4.14 8.93 -7.04
CA ALA A 385 5.22 9.46 -6.22
C ALA A 385 5.04 9.15 -4.73
N ARG A 386 6.17 9.18 -3.99
CA ARG A 386 6.16 9.08 -2.54
C ARG A 386 7.35 9.80 -1.92
N PHE A 387 7.11 10.56 -0.87
CA PHE A 387 8.14 10.88 0.11
C PHE A 387 8.45 9.62 0.92
N SER A 388 9.59 9.04 0.66
CA SER A 388 10.03 7.76 1.23
C SER A 388 11.07 7.99 2.31
N GLN A 389 11.05 7.13 3.32
CA GLN A 389 12.07 7.01 4.34
C GLN A 389 12.72 5.62 4.36
N ALA A 390 12.66 4.94 3.24
CA ALA A 390 13.24 3.62 3.07
C ALA A 390 14.72 3.62 3.50
N ARG A 391 15.10 2.60 4.28
CA ARG A 391 16.43 2.48 4.91
C ARG A 391 16.81 3.63 5.86
N GLY A 392 15.80 4.40 6.34
CA GLY A 392 16.03 5.52 7.26
C GLY A 392 16.48 6.83 6.59
N GLU A 393 16.54 6.88 5.27
CA GLU A 393 16.99 8.06 4.50
C GLU A 393 15.81 8.69 3.75
N PRO A 394 15.57 10.01 3.93
CA PRO A 394 14.53 10.70 3.19
C PRO A 394 14.89 10.78 1.70
N LYS A 395 13.94 10.46 0.84
CA LYS A 395 14.06 10.54 -0.61
C LYS A 395 12.69 10.78 -1.25
N LEU A 396 12.66 11.30 -2.46
CA LEU A 396 11.46 11.42 -3.26
C LEU A 396 11.49 10.33 -4.35
N VAL A 397 10.54 9.40 -4.28
CA VAL A 397 10.36 8.35 -5.28
C VAL A 397 9.39 8.84 -6.33
N VAL A 398 9.71 8.67 -7.61
CA VAL A 398 8.93 9.18 -8.75
C VAL A 398 8.83 8.11 -9.82
N ALA A 399 7.65 7.94 -10.40
CA ALA A 399 7.45 7.11 -11.58
C ALA A 399 6.43 7.74 -12.53
N GLY A 400 6.69 7.66 -13.83
CA GLY A 400 5.73 7.91 -14.87
C GLY A 400 5.03 6.62 -15.29
N ALA A 401 3.72 6.70 -15.55
CA ALA A 401 2.96 5.55 -15.98
C ALA A 401 1.71 5.95 -16.76
N THR A 402 1.07 4.97 -17.38
CA THR A 402 -0.23 5.11 -18.01
C THR A 402 -1.20 4.12 -17.36
N MET A 403 -2.32 4.63 -16.85
CA MET A 403 -3.45 3.80 -16.49
C MET A 403 -4.08 3.28 -17.77
N VAL A 404 -4.15 1.96 -17.95
CA VAL A 404 -4.69 1.37 -19.18
C VAL A 404 -6.16 1.06 -19.01
N SER A 405 -6.92 1.12 -20.11
CA SER A 405 -8.33 0.70 -20.10
C SER A 405 -8.40 -0.80 -19.84
N ALA A 406 -8.94 -1.18 -18.70
CA ALA A 406 -9.13 -2.57 -18.31
C ALA A 406 -10.29 -2.69 -17.32
N PRO A 407 -10.95 -3.84 -17.23
CA PRO A 407 -11.87 -4.11 -16.12
C PRO A 407 -11.16 -3.98 -14.77
N LYS A 408 -11.92 -3.68 -13.71
CA LYS A 408 -11.36 -3.68 -12.36
C LYS A 408 -10.70 -5.03 -12.05
N SER A 409 -9.51 -5.00 -11.50
CA SER A 409 -8.76 -6.22 -11.15
C SER A 409 -9.28 -6.84 -9.85
N PHE A 410 -9.68 -5.99 -8.88
CA PHE A 410 -10.16 -6.40 -7.56
C PHE A 410 -11.29 -5.49 -7.08
N SER A 411 -12.09 -5.97 -6.13
CA SER A 411 -13.15 -5.18 -5.47
C SER A 411 -12.57 -3.99 -4.72
N GLY A 412 -13.24 -2.85 -4.79
CA GLY A 412 -12.76 -1.54 -4.35
C GLY A 412 -12.37 -0.69 -5.54
N THR A 413 -11.42 0.22 -5.39
CA THR A 413 -10.87 1.00 -6.51
C THR A 413 -9.59 0.35 -7.02
N SER A 414 -9.55 -0.02 -8.30
CA SER A 414 -8.38 -0.65 -8.90
C SER A 414 -8.12 -0.18 -10.32
N GLY A 415 -6.85 -0.11 -10.71
CA GLY A 415 -6.44 0.22 -12.06
C GLY A 415 -5.25 -0.62 -12.51
N VAL A 416 -5.29 -1.04 -13.77
CA VAL A 416 -4.14 -1.68 -14.41
C VAL A 416 -3.21 -0.58 -14.90
N ILE A 417 -1.98 -0.58 -14.40
CA ILE A 417 -0.99 0.45 -14.68
C ILE A 417 0.17 -0.12 -15.51
N ARG A 418 0.58 0.61 -16.54
CA ARG A 418 1.82 0.35 -17.27
C ARG A 418 2.79 1.47 -16.96
N PHE A 419 3.88 1.13 -16.30
CA PHE A 419 4.97 2.05 -16.02
C PHE A 419 5.75 2.40 -17.30
N ASP A 420 6.47 3.53 -17.31
CA ASP A 420 7.36 3.91 -18.42
C ASP A 420 8.60 3.00 -18.50
N ARG A 421 8.71 2.08 -17.59
CA ARG A 421 9.73 1.06 -17.48
C ARG A 421 9.05 -0.30 -17.25
N ARG A 422 9.75 -1.39 -17.55
CA ARG A 422 9.21 -2.73 -17.38
C ARG A 422 8.74 -3.00 -15.94
N ALA A 423 7.60 -3.67 -15.83
CA ALA A 423 6.98 -3.96 -14.53
C ALA A 423 7.89 -4.80 -13.60
N ASP A 424 8.63 -5.76 -14.15
CA ASP A 424 9.59 -6.58 -13.40
C ASP A 424 10.78 -5.75 -12.87
N GLU A 425 11.26 -4.76 -13.64
CA GLU A 425 12.33 -3.86 -13.21
C GLU A 425 11.84 -2.86 -12.14
N VAL A 426 10.59 -2.38 -12.24
CA VAL A 426 9.97 -1.52 -11.21
C VAL A 426 9.79 -2.32 -9.92
N ALA A 427 9.26 -3.55 -10.00
CA ALA A 427 9.12 -4.44 -8.85
C ALA A 427 10.48 -4.70 -8.18
N ALA A 428 11.52 -4.98 -8.97
CA ALA A 428 12.87 -5.17 -8.46
C ALA A 428 13.38 -3.92 -7.73
N ALA A 429 13.19 -2.72 -8.29
CA ALA A 429 13.59 -1.49 -7.65
C ALA A 429 12.83 -1.24 -6.34
N MET A 430 11.52 -1.51 -6.29
CA MET A 430 10.73 -1.37 -5.06
C MET A 430 11.26 -2.27 -3.95
N MET A 431 11.53 -3.53 -4.23
CA MET A 431 11.98 -4.52 -3.24
C MET A 431 13.44 -4.27 -2.82
N ASP A 432 14.34 -4.06 -3.77
CA ASP A 432 15.78 -3.86 -3.49
C ASP A 432 16.05 -2.56 -2.72
N LEU A 433 15.24 -1.53 -2.93
CA LEU A 433 15.33 -0.28 -2.18
C LEU A 433 14.57 -0.33 -0.85
N GLY A 434 13.75 -1.35 -0.64
CA GLY A 434 12.88 -1.47 0.53
C GLY A 434 11.88 -0.31 0.62
N LEU A 435 11.24 0.03 -0.51
CA LEU A 435 10.25 1.11 -0.56
C LEU A 435 8.99 0.76 0.23
N GLU A 436 8.20 1.76 0.53
CA GLU A 436 6.90 1.59 1.16
C GLU A 436 5.88 0.99 0.17
N HIS A 437 4.83 0.32 0.67
CA HIS A 437 3.78 -0.28 -0.16
C HIS A 437 2.79 0.76 -0.69
N HIS A 438 2.58 1.85 0.04
CA HIS A 438 1.75 2.96 -0.40
C HIS A 438 2.49 3.88 -1.36
N VAL A 439 1.81 4.28 -2.42
CA VAL A 439 2.22 5.31 -3.36
C VAL A 439 1.09 6.32 -3.57
N ALA A 440 1.41 7.59 -3.74
CA ALA A 440 0.42 8.58 -4.14
C ALA A 440 0.36 8.66 -5.67
N LEU A 441 -0.85 8.92 -6.22
CA LEU A 441 -1.13 8.94 -7.65
C LEU A 441 -1.95 10.15 -8.04
N VAL A 442 -1.62 10.77 -9.19
CA VAL A 442 -2.38 11.87 -9.81
C VAL A 442 -2.44 11.70 -11.33
N TYR A 443 -3.55 12.13 -11.95
CA TYR A 443 -3.75 12.06 -13.42
C TYR A 443 -3.12 13.24 -14.17
N ARG A 444 -1.83 13.46 -13.96
CA ARG A 444 -1.00 14.46 -14.64
C ARG A 444 0.46 14.03 -14.65
N ASP A 445 1.20 14.38 -15.67
CA ASP A 445 2.67 14.23 -15.64
C ASP A 445 3.28 15.43 -14.91
N VAL A 446 3.71 15.22 -13.66
CA VAL A 446 4.35 16.22 -12.79
C VAL A 446 5.76 15.78 -12.35
N ARG A 447 6.39 14.86 -13.09
CA ARG A 447 7.73 14.35 -12.76
C ARG A 447 8.80 15.43 -12.78
N GLY A 448 8.77 16.33 -13.77
CA GLY A 448 9.68 17.48 -13.81
C GLY A 448 9.60 18.34 -12.56
N PRO A 449 8.41 18.85 -12.19
CA PRO A 449 8.20 19.56 -10.92
C PRO A 449 8.58 18.76 -9.66
N LEU A 450 8.35 17.45 -9.61
CA LEU A 450 8.78 16.61 -8.47
C LEU A 450 10.32 16.54 -8.37
N ARG A 451 11.03 16.42 -9.48
CA ARG A 451 12.51 16.46 -9.49
C ARG A 451 13.02 17.81 -8.98
N ALA A 452 12.43 18.91 -9.45
CA ALA A 452 12.75 20.24 -8.97
C ALA A 452 12.45 20.40 -7.46
N MET A 453 11.33 19.83 -7.00
CA MET A 453 10.96 19.80 -5.57
C MET A 453 12.00 19.05 -4.74
N GLY A 454 12.42 17.84 -5.17
CA GLY A 454 13.46 17.07 -4.48
C GLY A 454 14.78 17.82 -4.41
N ALA A 455 15.20 18.47 -5.50
CA ALA A 455 16.40 19.31 -5.54
C ALA A 455 16.31 20.50 -4.58
N ALA A 456 15.18 21.21 -4.55
CA ALA A 456 14.96 22.35 -3.65
C ALA A 456 14.91 21.93 -2.17
N MET A 457 14.46 20.71 -1.88
CA MET A 457 14.45 20.12 -0.52
C MET A 457 15.80 19.51 -0.12
N GLY A 458 16.76 19.39 -1.06
CA GLY A 458 18.06 18.79 -0.83
C GLY A 458 18.01 17.29 -0.55
N ILE A 459 17.01 16.58 -1.12
CA ILE A 459 16.85 15.12 -0.97
C ILE A 459 17.05 14.40 -2.31
N PRO A 460 17.56 13.15 -2.29
CA PRO A 460 17.65 12.35 -3.50
C PRO A 460 16.29 12.12 -4.15
N VAL A 461 16.25 12.21 -5.49
CA VAL A 461 15.12 11.77 -6.29
C VAL A 461 15.42 10.41 -6.88
N VAL A 462 14.56 9.43 -6.58
CA VAL A 462 14.64 8.06 -7.08
C VAL A 462 13.64 7.91 -8.21
N GLU A 463 14.13 7.88 -9.42
CA GLU A 463 13.31 7.61 -10.62
C GLU A 463 13.10 6.11 -10.73
N LEU A 464 11.85 5.65 -10.59
CA LEU A 464 11.50 4.23 -10.80
C LEU A 464 11.18 3.95 -12.26
N ALA A 465 10.49 4.94 -12.94
CA ALA A 465 10.05 4.80 -14.31
C ALA A 465 9.81 6.17 -14.97
#